data_5cc1bf2265a49c2407cc9ef64f797cdf
#
_entry.id   5cc1bf2265a49c2407cc9ef64f797cdf
#
_cell.length_a   1.000
_cell.length_b   1.000
_cell.length_c   1.000
_cell.angle_alpha   90.00
_cell.angle_beta   90.00
_cell.angle_gamma   90.00
#
_symmetry.space_group_name_H-M   'P 1'
#
loop_
_entity.id
_entity.type
_entity.pdbx_description
1 polymer ?
#
loop_
_entity_poly.entity_id
_entity_poly.type
_entity_poly.pdbx_seq_one_letter_code
_entity_poly.pdbx_strand_id
1 'polypeptide(L)'
;MRSYIKPGLVPLVPETGRKAPGGGRLLIVTPIISGRLTPDEAIGLETLRRHGGDWPRLLLHPRGLTFAFDTTGFATLALDPANFEGISAYNAMMMSAWFYALFEGYEHILIFQTDCLLLSDRIAPWLDRPWSYCGAPYFRRNGELKSVGNGGFSLRKVADHRAVLNASSASLGRISVPMARQYLKGTYLRYLLGHLAKGGGAAGLVADFDRAEDEFWIYYAPLFSDRFRLPSAEEVVGFAAESRPRRVVELNGGRLPLGAHAWMKHDRAFWDETLASLDR
;
A
#
# COMPACT_ATOMS: atom_id res chain seq x y z
N MET A 1 8.26 19.41 7.48
CA MET A 1 7.67 18.91 8.75
C MET A 1 6.37 18.23 8.37
N ARG A 2 6.26 16.92 8.37
CA ARG A 2 4.98 16.23 8.11
C ARG A 2 4.15 16.43 9.39
N SER A 3 3.00 17.08 9.27
CA SER A 3 2.02 17.14 10.35
C SER A 3 1.48 15.73 10.57
N TYR A 4 1.89 15.11 11.65
CA TYR A 4 1.31 13.85 12.11
C TYR A 4 -0.09 14.16 12.65
N ILE A 5 -1.08 13.54 12.06
CA ILE A 5 -2.47 13.68 12.44
C ILE A 5 -2.77 12.56 13.42
N LYS A 6 -3.41 12.87 14.53
CA LYS A 6 -3.77 11.88 15.55
C LYS A 6 -4.84 10.92 14.98
N PRO A 7 -4.59 9.62 14.90
CA PRO A 7 -5.66 8.64 14.65
C PRO A 7 -6.60 8.64 15.85
N GLY A 8 -7.77 8.15 15.70
CA GLY A 8 -8.77 8.12 16.78
C GLY A 8 -9.77 9.27 16.74
N LEU A 9 -9.65 10.21 15.80
CA LEU A 9 -10.60 11.33 15.63
C LEU A 9 -11.29 11.34 14.26
N VAL A 10 -10.95 10.44 13.33
CA VAL A 10 -11.63 10.37 12.04
C VAL A 10 -12.71 9.30 12.13
N PRO A 11 -13.99 9.67 12.08
CA PRO A 11 -15.09 8.71 12.09
C PRO A 11 -15.12 8.01 10.73
N LEU A 12 -14.46 6.85 10.65
CA LEU A 12 -14.66 5.97 9.49
C LEU A 12 -16.08 5.42 9.52
N VAL A 13 -16.68 5.36 8.35
CA VAL A 13 -17.98 4.70 8.16
C VAL A 13 -17.72 3.28 7.62
N PRO A 14 -17.88 2.23 8.46
CA PRO A 14 -17.71 0.85 8.01
C PRO A 14 -18.71 0.51 6.91
N GLU A 15 -18.23 -0.02 5.79
CA GLU A 15 -19.04 -0.44 4.66
C GLU A 15 -19.36 -1.95 4.77
N THR A 16 -20.18 -2.30 5.76
CA THR A 16 -20.58 -3.69 5.98
C THR A 16 -21.48 -4.22 4.87
N GLY A 17 -21.28 -5.47 4.49
CA GLY A 17 -22.08 -6.12 3.45
C GLY A 17 -21.75 -5.73 2.00
N ARG A 18 -20.86 -4.76 1.78
CA ARG A 18 -20.34 -4.43 0.44
C ARG A 18 -19.18 -5.34 0.07
N LYS A 19 -19.05 -5.61 -1.23
CA LYS A 19 -17.93 -6.36 -1.80
C LYS A 19 -17.55 -5.77 -3.15
N ALA A 20 -16.29 -5.85 -3.48
CA ALA A 20 -15.81 -5.61 -4.84
C ALA A 20 -16.40 -6.66 -5.78
N PRO A 21 -16.72 -6.30 -7.03
CA PRO A 21 -17.25 -7.25 -7.99
C PRO A 21 -16.22 -8.31 -8.38
N GLY A 22 -16.70 -9.53 -8.66
CA GLY A 22 -15.87 -10.64 -9.12
C GLY A 22 -15.06 -11.33 -8.02
N GLY A 23 -13.98 -11.97 -8.42
CA GLY A 23 -13.04 -12.70 -7.57
C GLY A 23 -11.87 -13.27 -8.38
N GLY A 24 -10.83 -13.78 -7.71
CA GLY A 24 -9.65 -14.35 -8.35
C GLY A 24 -8.34 -14.08 -7.64
N ARG A 25 -7.24 -14.20 -8.37
CA ARG A 25 -5.90 -14.06 -7.80
C ARG A 25 -5.53 -12.62 -7.46
N LEU A 26 -6.00 -11.64 -8.25
CA LEU A 26 -5.63 -10.23 -8.08
C LEU A 26 -6.77 -9.30 -8.49
N LEU A 27 -6.94 -8.22 -7.74
CA LEU A 27 -7.65 -7.01 -8.12
C LEU A 27 -6.72 -5.81 -8.00
N ILE A 28 -6.61 -5.00 -9.04
CA ILE A 28 -5.88 -3.71 -8.96
C ILE A 28 -6.87 -2.65 -8.47
N VAL A 29 -6.56 -2.05 -7.33
CA VAL A 29 -7.44 -1.07 -6.65
C VAL A 29 -6.79 0.30 -6.71
N THR A 30 -7.47 1.23 -7.38
CA THR A 30 -7.04 2.63 -7.50
C THR A 30 -7.95 3.53 -6.67
N PRO A 31 -7.51 4.03 -5.51
CA PRO A 31 -8.23 5.04 -4.75
C PRO A 31 -8.26 6.37 -5.51
N ILE A 32 -9.46 6.90 -5.75
CA ILE A 32 -9.70 8.17 -6.45
C ILE A 32 -10.49 9.09 -5.54
N ILE A 33 -9.96 10.27 -5.26
CA ILE A 33 -10.62 11.29 -4.42
C ILE A 33 -11.13 12.50 -5.22
N SER A 34 -10.70 12.63 -6.46
CA SER A 34 -11.10 13.70 -7.38
C SER A 34 -11.70 13.12 -8.66
N GLY A 35 -12.77 13.74 -9.15
CA GLY A 35 -13.35 13.40 -10.43
C GLY A 35 -12.52 13.85 -11.64
N ARG A 36 -11.45 14.61 -11.41
CA ARG A 36 -10.52 15.07 -12.45
C ARG A 36 -9.11 14.61 -12.09
N LEU A 37 -8.40 14.18 -13.11
CA LEU A 37 -6.98 13.80 -13.00
C LEU A 37 -6.10 14.98 -13.39
N THR A 38 -4.99 15.15 -12.72
CA THR A 38 -3.88 15.96 -13.22
C THR A 38 -3.25 15.27 -14.45
N PRO A 39 -2.48 15.98 -15.28
CA PRO A 39 -1.76 15.34 -16.40
C PRO A 39 -0.89 14.17 -15.97
N ASP A 40 -0.21 14.30 -14.83
CA ASP A 40 0.66 13.23 -14.30
C ASP A 40 -0.13 12.00 -13.82
N GLU A 41 -1.28 12.21 -13.17
CA GLU A 41 -2.17 11.11 -12.78
C GLU A 41 -2.80 10.41 -14.00
N ALA A 42 -3.07 11.16 -15.06
CA ALA A 42 -3.55 10.58 -16.32
C ALA A 42 -2.48 9.66 -16.94
N ILE A 43 -1.20 10.05 -16.90
CA ILE A 43 -0.07 9.18 -17.32
C ILE A 43 -0.05 7.91 -16.47
N GLY A 44 -0.19 8.03 -15.15
CA GLY A 44 -0.24 6.87 -14.23
C GLY A 44 -1.32 5.86 -14.63
N LEU A 45 -2.57 6.34 -14.81
CA LEU A 45 -3.67 5.47 -15.24
C LEU A 45 -3.48 4.90 -16.66
N GLU A 46 -2.84 5.65 -17.55
CA GLU A 46 -2.52 5.14 -18.90
C GLU A 46 -1.51 4.01 -18.85
N THR A 47 -0.46 4.13 -18.03
CA THR A 47 0.48 3.01 -17.82
C THR A 47 -0.24 1.78 -17.23
N LEU A 48 -1.21 1.98 -16.34
CA LEU A 48 -2.03 0.89 -15.80
C LEU A 48 -2.90 0.24 -16.88
N ARG A 49 -3.48 1.00 -17.81
CA ARG A 49 -4.21 0.43 -18.94
C ARG A 49 -3.32 -0.39 -19.85
N ARG A 50 -2.13 0.14 -20.18
CA ARG A 50 -1.16 -0.47 -21.09
C ARG A 50 -0.57 -1.77 -20.53
N HIS A 51 -0.18 -1.79 -19.27
CA HIS A 51 0.56 -2.88 -18.66
C HIS A 51 -0.25 -3.74 -17.68
N GLY A 52 -1.48 -3.34 -17.33
CA GLY A 52 -2.33 -4.07 -16.40
C GLY A 52 -2.88 -5.40 -16.95
N GLY A 53 -2.69 -5.69 -18.24
CA GLY A 53 -3.18 -6.93 -18.86
C GLY A 53 -4.68 -7.15 -18.62
N ASP A 54 -5.06 -8.40 -18.42
CA ASP A 54 -6.44 -8.81 -18.14
C ASP A 54 -6.82 -8.76 -16.65
N TRP A 55 -5.92 -8.27 -15.79
CA TRP A 55 -6.24 -8.16 -14.38
C TRP A 55 -7.39 -7.19 -14.14
N PRO A 56 -8.42 -7.58 -13.36
CA PRO A 56 -9.53 -6.69 -13.02
C PRO A 56 -9.04 -5.45 -12.29
N ARG A 57 -9.63 -4.31 -12.61
CA ARG A 57 -9.29 -2.98 -12.10
C ARG A 57 -10.51 -2.34 -11.48
N LEU A 58 -10.31 -1.68 -10.34
CA LEU A 58 -11.36 -1.05 -9.56
C LEU A 58 -10.97 0.38 -9.21
N LEU A 59 -11.82 1.35 -9.52
CA LEU A 59 -11.76 2.69 -8.95
C LEU A 59 -12.54 2.67 -7.62
N LEU A 60 -11.83 2.94 -6.53
CA LEU A 60 -12.41 3.08 -5.20
C LEU A 60 -12.58 4.58 -4.91
N HIS A 61 -13.81 5.05 -4.69
CA HIS A 61 -14.09 6.48 -4.68
C HIS A 61 -15.17 6.89 -3.67
N PRO A 62 -15.21 8.19 -3.28
CA PRO A 62 -16.31 8.73 -2.47
C PRO A 62 -17.65 8.60 -3.20
N ARG A 63 -18.70 8.26 -2.49
CA ARG A 63 -20.07 8.26 -3.01
C ARG A 63 -20.44 9.65 -3.50
N GLY A 64 -21.08 9.74 -4.67
CA GLY A 64 -21.43 10.99 -5.31
C GLY A 64 -20.34 11.61 -6.19
N LEU A 65 -19.14 11.01 -6.26
CA LEU A 65 -18.11 11.47 -7.18
C LEU A 65 -18.50 11.20 -8.63
N THR A 66 -18.38 12.21 -9.48
CA THR A 66 -18.54 12.08 -10.94
C THR A 66 -17.16 12.16 -11.60
N PHE A 67 -16.85 11.20 -12.47
CA PHE A 67 -15.61 11.17 -13.22
C PHE A 67 -15.67 12.03 -14.47
N ALA A 68 -14.68 12.91 -14.67
CA ALA A 68 -14.49 13.71 -15.88
C ALA A 68 -13.38 13.14 -16.78
N PHE A 69 -13.04 11.85 -16.60
CA PHE A 69 -12.08 11.10 -17.41
C PHE A 69 -12.69 9.74 -17.79
N ASP A 70 -12.11 9.09 -18.78
CA ASP A 70 -12.57 7.78 -19.22
C ASP A 70 -12.32 6.70 -18.15
N THR A 71 -13.38 6.00 -17.75
CA THR A 71 -13.34 4.89 -16.78
C THR A 71 -13.49 3.51 -17.45
N THR A 72 -13.47 3.44 -18.77
CA THR A 72 -13.56 2.17 -19.51
C THR A 72 -12.50 1.18 -19.05
N GLY A 73 -12.90 -0.06 -18.80
CA GLY A 73 -12.04 -1.12 -18.28
C GLY A 73 -11.81 -1.10 -16.76
N PHE A 74 -12.51 -0.21 -16.04
CA PHE A 74 -12.53 -0.20 -14.58
C PHE A 74 -13.94 -0.47 -14.06
N ALA A 75 -14.05 -1.39 -13.10
CA ALA A 75 -15.21 -1.41 -12.21
C ALA A 75 -15.12 -0.23 -11.22
N THR A 76 -16.22 0.13 -10.59
CA THR A 76 -16.25 1.19 -9.57
C THR A 76 -16.86 0.69 -8.28
N LEU A 77 -16.32 1.16 -7.14
CA LEU A 77 -16.90 0.92 -5.82
C LEU A 77 -16.93 2.23 -5.03
N ALA A 78 -18.15 2.73 -4.81
CA ALA A 78 -18.35 3.94 -4.04
C ALA A 78 -18.46 3.63 -2.55
N LEU A 79 -17.69 4.33 -1.72
CA LEU A 79 -17.73 4.25 -0.25
C LEU A 79 -18.20 5.59 0.33
N ASP A 80 -18.43 5.62 1.63
CA ASP A 80 -18.80 6.84 2.32
C ASP A 80 -17.69 7.91 2.19
N PRO A 81 -18.02 9.16 1.84
CA PRO A 81 -17.05 10.23 1.67
C PRO A 81 -16.13 10.46 2.88
N ALA A 82 -16.62 10.23 4.11
CA ALA A 82 -15.82 10.36 5.32
C ALA A 82 -14.55 9.50 5.30
N ASN A 83 -14.56 8.37 4.60
CA ASN A 83 -13.41 7.47 4.47
C ASN A 83 -12.29 8.05 3.60
N PHE A 84 -12.52 9.17 2.91
CA PHE A 84 -11.57 9.85 2.02
C PHE A 84 -11.17 11.24 2.50
N GLU A 85 -11.56 11.64 3.70
CA GLU A 85 -11.27 12.98 4.26
C GLU A 85 -9.80 13.09 4.71
N GLY A 86 -8.91 13.17 3.74
CA GLY A 86 -7.47 13.38 3.95
C GLY A 86 -6.69 12.10 4.31
N ILE A 87 -5.40 12.31 4.56
CA ILE A 87 -4.45 11.20 4.78
C ILE A 87 -4.81 10.36 6.01
N SER A 88 -5.37 10.95 7.06
CA SER A 88 -5.75 10.21 8.27
C SER A 88 -6.90 9.24 8.02
N ALA A 89 -7.95 9.68 7.35
CA ALA A 89 -9.06 8.80 6.99
C ALA A 89 -8.58 7.66 6.09
N TYR A 90 -7.77 7.99 5.09
CA TYR A 90 -7.16 7.00 4.21
C TYR A 90 -6.33 5.97 4.99
N ASN A 91 -5.41 6.41 5.85
CA ASN A 91 -4.59 5.51 6.67
C ASN A 91 -5.46 4.62 7.57
N ALA A 92 -6.47 5.19 8.23
CA ALA A 92 -7.36 4.46 9.08
C ALA A 92 -8.21 3.43 8.30
N MET A 93 -8.70 3.80 7.10
CA MET A 93 -9.39 2.89 6.18
C MET A 93 -8.49 1.72 5.79
N MET A 94 -7.24 1.98 5.39
CA MET A 94 -6.27 0.97 4.99
C MET A 94 -5.83 0.04 6.14
N MET A 95 -6.08 0.44 7.39
CA MET A 95 -5.84 -0.37 8.59
C MET A 95 -7.14 -0.92 9.20
N SER A 96 -8.25 -0.94 8.47
CA SER A 96 -9.52 -1.46 8.96
C SER A 96 -9.85 -2.85 8.42
N ALA A 97 -10.39 -3.73 9.27
CA ALA A 97 -10.77 -5.09 8.87
C ALA A 97 -11.89 -5.09 7.80
N TRP A 98 -12.80 -4.12 7.87
CA TRP A 98 -13.88 -3.99 6.88
C TRP A 98 -13.35 -3.64 5.49
N PHE A 99 -12.28 -2.85 5.39
CA PHE A 99 -11.67 -2.53 4.09
C PHE A 99 -11.22 -3.80 3.35
N TYR A 100 -10.49 -4.68 4.02
CA TYR A 100 -10.07 -5.95 3.39
C TYR A 100 -11.23 -6.92 3.19
N ALA A 101 -12.31 -6.82 3.96
CA ALA A 101 -13.51 -7.62 3.73
C ALA A 101 -14.22 -7.26 2.41
N LEU A 102 -14.06 -6.03 1.89
CA LEU A 102 -14.55 -5.64 0.55
C LEU A 102 -13.99 -6.54 -0.55
N PHE A 103 -12.78 -7.06 -0.36
CA PHE A 103 -12.01 -7.80 -1.38
C PHE A 103 -11.91 -9.31 -1.09
N GLU A 104 -12.81 -9.84 -0.29
CA GLU A 104 -12.78 -11.25 0.18
C GLU A 104 -12.81 -12.28 -0.95
N GLY A 105 -13.31 -11.92 -2.14
CA GLY A 105 -13.29 -12.75 -3.34
C GLY A 105 -11.92 -12.85 -4.03
N TYR A 106 -10.92 -12.08 -3.58
CA TYR A 106 -9.59 -12.02 -4.19
C TYR A 106 -8.51 -12.50 -3.23
N GLU A 107 -7.48 -13.17 -3.78
CA GLU A 107 -6.30 -13.55 -2.98
C GLU A 107 -5.47 -12.33 -2.62
N HIS A 108 -5.26 -11.44 -3.60
CA HIS A 108 -4.45 -10.24 -3.46
C HIS A 108 -5.17 -9.00 -3.98
N ILE A 109 -4.83 -7.86 -3.41
CA ILE A 109 -5.08 -6.56 -4.01
C ILE A 109 -3.73 -5.86 -4.28
N LEU A 110 -3.62 -5.20 -5.44
CA LEU A 110 -2.55 -4.25 -5.72
C LEU A 110 -3.12 -2.86 -5.53
N ILE A 111 -2.69 -2.15 -4.49
CA ILE A 111 -2.99 -0.74 -4.35
C ILE A 111 -2.15 0.01 -5.38
N PHE A 112 -2.81 0.79 -6.21
CA PHE A 112 -2.23 1.60 -7.26
C PHE A 112 -2.80 3.02 -7.14
N GLN A 113 -2.12 3.90 -6.39
CA GLN A 113 -2.52 5.30 -6.29
C GLN A 113 -2.31 6.01 -7.63
N THR A 114 -2.99 7.13 -7.85
CA THR A 114 -2.95 7.86 -9.15
C THR A 114 -1.56 8.40 -9.48
N ASP A 115 -0.69 8.57 -8.48
CA ASP A 115 0.70 8.97 -8.65
C ASP A 115 1.68 7.77 -8.80
N CYS A 116 1.16 6.61 -9.23
CA CYS A 116 1.95 5.43 -9.57
C CYS A 116 2.17 5.29 -11.07
N LEU A 117 3.20 4.53 -11.42
CA LEU A 117 3.43 3.99 -12.76
C LEU A 117 3.43 2.46 -12.70
N LEU A 118 2.81 1.80 -13.68
CA LEU A 118 3.01 0.39 -13.95
C LEU A 118 3.91 0.27 -15.19
N LEU A 119 5.08 -0.34 -15.07
CA LEU A 119 6.14 -0.30 -16.07
C LEU A 119 6.28 -1.60 -16.87
N SER A 120 5.56 -2.66 -16.45
CA SER A 120 5.49 -3.93 -17.17
C SER A 120 4.26 -4.74 -16.76
N ASP A 121 3.94 -5.76 -17.55
CA ASP A 121 2.86 -6.72 -17.29
C ASP A 121 3.24 -7.88 -16.35
N ARG A 122 4.46 -7.87 -15.80
CA ARG A 122 5.02 -8.97 -15.01
C ARG A 122 4.53 -9.01 -13.56
N ILE A 123 3.21 -8.90 -13.36
CA ILE A 123 2.59 -8.93 -12.03
C ILE A 123 2.56 -10.37 -11.47
N ALA A 124 2.21 -11.36 -12.30
CA ALA A 124 1.96 -12.73 -11.86
C ALA A 124 3.08 -13.36 -10.99
N PRO A 125 4.38 -13.22 -11.30
CA PRO A 125 5.45 -13.75 -10.46
C PRO A 125 5.48 -13.22 -9.02
N TRP A 126 4.89 -12.05 -8.77
CA TRP A 126 4.80 -11.46 -7.43
C TRP A 126 3.69 -12.08 -6.60
N LEU A 127 2.62 -12.58 -7.24
CA LEU A 127 1.52 -13.27 -6.57
C LEU A 127 1.94 -14.65 -6.05
N ASP A 128 2.97 -15.25 -6.64
CA ASP A 128 3.48 -16.57 -6.25
C ASP A 128 4.45 -16.50 -5.05
N ARG A 129 4.82 -15.29 -4.62
CA ARG A 129 5.70 -15.09 -3.48
C ARG A 129 4.94 -15.29 -2.15
N PRO A 130 5.63 -15.78 -1.11
CA PRO A 130 4.98 -16.07 0.17
C PRO A 130 4.70 -14.81 1.02
N TRP A 131 4.74 -13.64 0.43
CA TRP A 131 4.65 -12.38 1.15
C TRP A 131 3.21 -11.90 1.31
N SER A 132 2.92 -11.39 2.51
CA SER A 132 1.63 -10.81 2.83
C SER A 132 1.53 -9.36 2.38
N TYR A 133 2.66 -8.64 2.38
CA TYR A 133 2.77 -7.25 1.96
C TYR A 133 4.08 -7.04 1.20
N CYS A 134 3.99 -6.33 0.07
CA CYS A 134 5.13 -5.94 -0.74
C CYS A 134 4.93 -4.50 -1.23
N GLY A 135 5.93 -3.65 -1.08
CA GLY A 135 5.93 -2.25 -1.50
C GLY A 135 7.34 -1.78 -1.88
N ALA A 136 7.49 -0.54 -2.34
CA ALA A 136 8.79 0.00 -2.71
C ALA A 136 9.75 0.03 -1.50
N PRO A 137 11.06 -0.23 -1.69
CA PRO A 137 12.00 -0.24 -0.59
C PRO A 137 12.22 1.17 -0.01
N TYR A 138 12.36 1.24 1.31
CA TYR A 138 12.87 2.42 2.00
C TYR A 138 14.39 2.44 2.03
N PHE A 139 14.96 3.64 1.96
CA PHE A 139 16.38 3.87 2.05
C PHE A 139 16.77 4.59 3.35
N ARG A 140 17.97 4.33 3.84
CA ARG A 140 18.66 5.13 4.84
C ARG A 140 19.17 6.43 4.22
N ARG A 141 19.56 7.40 5.05
CA ARG A 141 20.14 8.66 4.56
C ARG A 141 21.41 8.45 3.72
N ASN A 142 22.22 7.45 4.08
CA ASN A 142 23.45 7.08 3.36
C ASN A 142 23.21 6.30 2.05
N GLY A 143 21.96 6.07 1.66
CA GLY A 143 21.59 5.37 0.41
C GLY A 143 21.51 3.85 0.50
N GLU A 144 21.76 3.27 1.66
CA GLU A 144 21.57 1.83 1.89
C GLU A 144 20.08 1.49 1.99
N LEU A 145 19.73 0.28 1.58
CA LEU A 145 18.40 -0.29 1.80
C LEU A 145 18.10 -0.38 3.30
N LYS A 146 16.85 -0.10 3.66
CA LYS A 146 16.41 -0.10 5.06
C LYS A 146 15.41 -1.22 5.35
N SER A 147 14.32 -1.25 4.60
CA SER A 147 13.18 -2.18 4.78
C SER A 147 12.30 -2.14 3.53
N VAL A 148 11.41 -3.11 3.38
CA VAL A 148 10.22 -2.94 2.56
C VAL A 148 9.45 -1.72 3.06
N GLY A 149 8.74 -1.02 2.18
CA GLY A 149 8.04 0.21 2.52
C GLY A 149 6.85 0.47 1.63
N ASN A 150 6.44 1.68 1.65
CA ASN A 150 5.45 2.39 0.86
C ASN A 150 4.14 1.66 0.52
N GLY A 151 3.00 2.30 0.86
CA GLY A 151 1.65 1.77 0.66
C GLY A 151 1.00 2.12 -0.68
N GLY A 152 1.49 3.15 -1.39
CA GLY A 152 0.81 3.70 -2.58
C GLY A 152 0.91 2.80 -3.82
N PHE A 153 2.02 2.07 -3.98
CA PHE A 153 2.14 0.94 -4.90
C PHE A 153 2.48 -0.30 -4.07
N SER A 154 1.47 -1.04 -3.65
CA SER A 154 1.69 -2.18 -2.75
C SER A 154 0.80 -3.36 -3.05
N LEU A 155 1.39 -4.55 -3.07
CA LEU A 155 0.69 -5.83 -3.19
C LEU A 155 0.37 -6.36 -1.78
N ARG A 156 -0.89 -6.73 -1.55
CA ARG A 156 -1.41 -7.11 -0.24
C ARG A 156 -2.22 -8.39 -0.33
N LYS A 157 -1.88 -9.39 0.47
CA LYS A 157 -2.63 -10.63 0.58
C LYS A 157 -3.84 -10.42 1.50
N VAL A 158 -5.04 -10.48 0.93
CA VAL A 158 -6.29 -10.08 1.61
C VAL A 158 -6.53 -10.86 2.90
N ALA A 159 -6.39 -12.18 2.85
CA ALA A 159 -6.63 -13.04 4.01
C ALA A 159 -5.67 -12.75 5.17
N ASP A 160 -4.38 -12.47 4.87
CA ASP A 160 -3.36 -12.22 5.89
C ASP A 160 -3.57 -10.86 6.58
N HIS A 161 -3.95 -9.82 5.82
CA HIS A 161 -4.29 -8.51 6.38
C HIS A 161 -5.51 -8.60 7.30
N ARG A 162 -6.54 -9.34 6.88
CA ARG A 162 -7.72 -9.60 7.73
C ARG A 162 -7.36 -10.36 9.00
N ALA A 163 -6.52 -11.39 8.88
CA ALA A 163 -6.07 -12.17 10.04
C ALA A 163 -5.35 -11.31 11.07
N VAL A 164 -4.47 -10.39 10.62
CA VAL A 164 -3.79 -9.43 11.50
C VAL A 164 -4.81 -8.53 12.21
N LEU A 165 -5.71 -7.88 11.46
CA LEU A 165 -6.65 -6.89 12.02
C LEU A 165 -7.69 -7.51 12.96
N ASN A 166 -8.01 -8.80 12.80
CA ASN A 166 -8.90 -9.54 13.68
C ASN A 166 -8.17 -10.25 14.84
N ALA A 167 -6.84 -10.13 14.93
CA ALA A 167 -6.09 -10.78 15.99
C ALA A 167 -6.38 -10.14 17.35
N SER A 168 -6.67 -10.97 18.35
CA SER A 168 -6.97 -10.55 19.72
C SER A 168 -5.74 -10.31 20.59
N SER A 169 -4.56 -10.74 20.12
CA SER A 169 -3.30 -10.59 20.88
C SER A 169 -2.09 -10.53 19.97
N ALA A 170 -1.05 -9.85 20.46
CA ALA A 170 0.28 -9.82 19.84
C ALA A 170 1.21 -10.85 20.49
N SER A 171 2.19 -11.34 19.74
CA SER A 171 3.26 -12.20 20.28
C SER A 171 4.62 -11.53 20.13
N LEU A 172 5.27 -11.22 21.25
CA LEU A 172 6.61 -10.63 21.27
C LEU A 172 7.68 -11.58 20.72
N GLY A 173 7.46 -12.90 20.77
CA GLY A 173 8.36 -13.90 20.22
C GLY A 173 8.52 -13.78 18.69
N ARG A 174 7.68 -12.99 18.02
CA ARG A 174 7.76 -12.72 16.57
C ARG A 174 8.60 -11.49 16.23
N ILE A 175 9.20 -10.82 17.20
CA ILE A 175 10.04 -9.64 16.95
C ILE A 175 11.33 -10.08 16.24
N SER A 176 11.45 -9.69 14.98
CA SER A 176 12.70 -9.85 14.23
C SER A 176 13.75 -8.81 14.62
N VAL A 177 15.03 -9.08 14.31
CA VAL A 177 16.13 -8.12 14.57
C VAL A 177 15.89 -6.74 13.92
N PRO A 178 15.41 -6.65 12.66
CA PRO A 178 15.07 -5.36 12.06
C PRO A 178 13.95 -4.63 12.81
N MET A 179 12.92 -5.35 13.27
CA MET A 179 11.83 -4.78 14.08
C MET A 179 12.36 -4.28 15.43
N ALA A 180 13.14 -5.09 16.14
CA ALA A 180 13.73 -4.69 17.41
C ALA A 180 14.55 -3.40 17.30
N ARG A 181 15.41 -3.29 16.26
CA ARG A 181 16.17 -2.06 15.98
C ARG A 181 15.28 -0.85 15.73
N GLN A 182 14.10 -1.04 15.14
CA GLN A 182 13.17 0.05 14.91
C GLN A 182 12.45 0.47 16.20
N TYR A 183 12.07 -0.49 17.05
CA TYR A 183 11.44 -0.22 18.35
C TYR A 183 12.35 0.58 19.29
N LEU A 184 13.67 0.35 19.25
CA LEU A 184 14.66 1.12 20.03
C LEU A 184 14.64 2.62 19.70
N LYS A 185 13.99 3.08 18.64
CA LYS A 185 13.82 4.52 18.31
C LYS A 185 12.72 5.22 19.12
N GLY A 186 12.30 4.66 20.22
CA GLY A 186 11.42 5.30 21.20
C GLY A 186 9.95 5.43 20.77
N THR A 187 9.68 6.02 19.61
CA THR A 187 8.31 6.22 19.12
C THR A 187 7.59 4.89 18.90
N TYR A 188 8.22 3.94 18.23
CA TYR A 188 7.62 2.64 17.96
C TYR A 188 7.50 1.79 19.22
N LEU A 189 8.47 1.90 20.14
CA LEU A 189 8.40 1.24 21.45
C LEU A 189 7.21 1.75 22.27
N ARG A 190 6.94 3.06 22.23
CA ARG A 190 5.79 3.66 22.92
C ARG A 190 4.46 3.02 22.52
N TYR A 191 4.24 2.81 21.20
CA TYR A 191 3.03 2.14 20.73
C TYR A 191 2.96 0.69 21.19
N LEU A 192 4.07 -0.04 21.13
CA LEU A 192 4.13 -1.42 21.56
C LEU A 192 3.84 -1.53 23.06
N LEU A 193 4.50 -0.74 23.90
CA LEU A 193 4.27 -0.75 25.35
C LEU A 193 2.87 -0.29 25.73
N GLY A 194 2.36 0.77 25.10
CA GLY A 194 0.99 1.24 25.33
C GLY A 194 -0.05 0.20 24.95
N HIS A 195 0.17 -0.51 23.84
CA HIS A 195 -0.68 -1.62 23.41
C HIS A 195 -0.65 -2.80 24.40
N LEU A 196 0.54 -3.23 24.83
CA LEU A 196 0.70 -4.32 25.78
C LEU A 196 0.05 -4.00 27.14
N ALA A 197 0.16 -2.74 27.59
CA ALA A 197 -0.49 -2.29 28.82
C ALA A 197 -2.01 -2.34 28.76
N LYS A 198 -2.60 -2.18 27.58
CA LYS A 198 -4.05 -2.23 27.35
C LYS A 198 -4.58 -3.65 27.12
N GLY A 199 -3.70 -4.65 26.98
CA GLY A 199 -4.08 -6.05 26.75
C GLY A 199 -4.90 -6.32 25.49
N GLY A 200 -4.80 -5.43 24.47
CA GLY A 200 -5.65 -5.45 23.30
C GLY A 200 -5.07 -6.19 22.10
N GLY A 201 -5.94 -6.51 21.15
CA GLY A 201 -5.58 -7.03 19.83
C GLY A 201 -5.13 -5.93 18.87
N ALA A 202 -4.96 -6.28 17.59
CA ALA A 202 -4.50 -5.35 16.55
C ALA A 202 -5.37 -4.09 16.45
N ALA A 203 -6.69 -4.20 16.61
CA ALA A 203 -7.62 -3.07 16.59
C ALA A 203 -7.30 -2.01 17.66
N GLY A 204 -6.87 -2.42 18.86
CA GLY A 204 -6.46 -1.50 19.93
C GLY A 204 -5.19 -0.72 19.58
N LEU A 205 -4.21 -1.38 18.92
CA LEU A 205 -3.02 -0.70 18.44
C LEU A 205 -3.34 0.28 17.31
N VAL A 206 -4.16 -0.13 16.34
CA VAL A 206 -4.58 0.69 15.20
C VAL A 206 -5.29 1.95 15.67
N ALA A 207 -6.16 1.84 16.69
CA ALA A 207 -6.89 3.00 17.22
C ALA A 207 -5.99 4.12 17.76
N ASP A 208 -4.81 3.76 18.27
CA ASP A 208 -3.83 4.72 18.81
C ASP A 208 -2.71 5.08 17.79
N PHE A 209 -2.73 4.46 16.59
CA PHE A 209 -1.63 4.59 15.63
C PHE A 209 -1.75 5.86 14.78
N ASP A 210 -0.85 6.82 14.98
CA ASP A 210 -0.85 8.16 14.36
C ASP A 210 0.17 8.33 13.23
N ARG A 211 0.59 7.23 12.59
CA ARG A 211 1.59 7.23 11.54
C ARG A 211 1.02 6.68 10.23
N ALA A 212 1.85 6.68 9.17
CA ALA A 212 1.46 6.10 7.89
C ALA A 212 1.15 4.60 8.04
N GLU A 213 0.13 4.13 7.36
CA GLU A 213 -0.40 2.77 7.47
C GLU A 213 0.62 1.69 7.10
N ASP A 214 1.52 1.99 6.15
CA ASP A 214 2.61 1.09 5.76
C ASP A 214 3.58 0.82 6.91
N GLU A 215 3.81 1.78 7.82
CA GLU A 215 4.61 1.56 9.02
C GLU A 215 3.94 0.55 9.98
N PHE A 216 2.61 0.53 10.05
CA PHE A 216 1.88 -0.49 10.80
C PHE A 216 2.11 -1.87 10.19
N TRP A 217 1.95 -2.00 8.87
CA TRP A 217 2.12 -3.28 8.18
C TRP A 217 3.55 -3.81 8.27
N ILE A 218 4.54 -2.94 8.23
CA ILE A 218 5.95 -3.33 8.29
C ILE A 218 6.41 -3.67 9.71
N TYR A 219 6.01 -2.88 10.69
CA TYR A 219 6.62 -2.98 12.03
C TYR A 219 5.73 -3.64 13.08
N TYR A 220 4.41 -3.72 12.86
CA TYR A 220 3.51 -4.27 13.88
C TYR A 220 2.71 -5.48 13.40
N ALA A 221 2.28 -5.52 12.15
CA ALA A 221 1.48 -6.62 11.65
C ALA A 221 2.09 -8.02 11.88
N PRO A 222 3.42 -8.23 11.73
CA PRO A 222 4.03 -9.53 12.02
C PRO A 222 3.84 -9.99 13.48
N LEU A 223 3.59 -9.09 14.43
CA LEU A 223 3.34 -9.46 15.83
C LEU A 223 2.00 -10.18 16.02
N PHE A 224 1.05 -9.94 15.13
CA PHE A 224 -0.33 -10.41 15.25
C PHE A 224 -0.59 -11.72 14.49
N SER A 225 0.27 -12.09 13.53
CA SER A 225 0.09 -13.31 12.74
C SER A 225 1.43 -13.90 12.32
N ASP A 226 1.63 -15.18 12.53
CA ASP A 226 2.79 -15.94 12.03
C ASP A 226 2.74 -16.17 10.52
N ARG A 227 1.57 -15.99 9.92
CA ARG A 227 1.38 -16.03 8.45
C ARG A 227 1.79 -14.73 7.79
N PHE A 228 1.84 -13.61 8.53
CA PHE A 228 2.15 -12.30 7.96
C PHE A 228 3.65 -12.19 7.68
N ARG A 229 4.02 -12.37 6.42
CA ARG A 229 5.41 -12.39 5.96
C ARG A 229 5.74 -11.16 5.14
N LEU A 230 6.91 -10.62 5.39
CA LEU A 230 7.48 -9.48 4.68
C LEU A 230 8.73 -9.91 3.92
N PRO A 231 8.94 -9.40 2.70
CA PRO A 231 10.23 -9.53 2.01
C PRO A 231 11.31 -8.70 2.69
N SER A 232 12.56 -9.00 2.38
CA SER A 232 13.66 -8.07 2.63
C SER A 232 13.61 -6.88 1.67
N ALA A 233 14.36 -5.82 1.96
CA ALA A 233 14.42 -4.66 1.08
C ALA A 233 15.08 -4.98 -0.27
N GLU A 234 16.01 -5.93 -0.29
CA GLU A 234 16.69 -6.42 -1.50
C GLU A 234 15.73 -7.18 -2.42
N GLU A 235 14.82 -7.95 -1.84
CA GLU A 235 13.84 -8.74 -2.61
C GLU A 235 12.80 -7.86 -3.33
N VAL A 236 12.59 -6.62 -2.89
CA VAL A 236 11.57 -5.72 -3.46
C VAL A 236 12.12 -4.65 -4.41
N VAL A 237 13.42 -4.61 -4.68
CA VAL A 237 13.98 -3.66 -5.64
C VAL A 237 13.43 -3.86 -7.06
N GLY A 238 13.05 -5.09 -7.41
CA GLY A 238 12.39 -5.40 -8.68
C GLY A 238 10.87 -5.17 -8.68
N PHE A 239 10.26 -4.94 -7.51
CA PHE A 239 8.83 -4.72 -7.38
C PHE A 239 8.46 -3.26 -7.63
N ALA A 240 9.03 -2.33 -6.87
CA ALA A 240 8.69 -0.93 -7.05
C ALA A 240 9.82 0.02 -6.66
N ALA A 241 9.79 1.22 -7.24
CA ALA A 241 10.59 2.35 -6.83
C ALA A 241 9.69 3.47 -6.27
N GLU A 242 10.21 4.20 -5.28
CA GLU A 242 9.66 5.49 -4.84
C GLU A 242 10.78 6.51 -4.79
N SER A 243 11.46 6.62 -3.65
CA SER A 243 12.64 7.46 -3.53
C SER A 243 13.86 6.79 -4.19
N ARG A 244 14.76 7.61 -4.78
CA ARG A 244 16.02 7.14 -5.40
C ARG A 244 15.82 6.12 -6.54
N PRO A 245 15.01 6.41 -7.57
CA PRO A 245 14.68 5.44 -8.62
C PRO A 245 15.92 4.93 -9.36
N ARG A 246 16.92 5.78 -9.66
CA ARG A 246 18.19 5.34 -10.29
C ARG A 246 18.91 4.31 -9.45
N ARG A 247 18.90 4.46 -8.10
CA ARG A 247 19.52 3.49 -7.21
C ARG A 247 18.75 2.17 -7.16
N VAL A 248 17.42 2.21 -7.26
CA VAL A 248 16.60 0.99 -7.37
C VAL A 248 16.95 0.25 -8.65
N VAL A 249 17.04 0.94 -9.78
CA VAL A 249 17.43 0.32 -11.07
C VAL A 249 18.83 -0.26 -11.00
N GLU A 250 19.80 0.45 -10.43
CA GLU A 250 21.15 -0.06 -10.23
C GLU A 250 21.15 -1.36 -9.41
N LEU A 251 20.47 -1.38 -8.26
CA LEU A 251 20.35 -2.56 -7.39
C LEU A 251 19.57 -3.70 -8.05
N ASN A 252 18.69 -3.40 -9.01
CA ASN A 252 17.95 -4.37 -9.80
C ASN A 252 18.71 -4.86 -11.06
N GLY A 253 20.01 -4.65 -11.10
CA GLY A 253 20.85 -5.08 -12.23
C GLY A 253 20.56 -4.32 -13.54
N GLY A 254 20.26 -3.03 -13.47
CA GLY A 254 19.97 -2.16 -14.61
C GLY A 254 18.53 -2.30 -15.16
N ARG A 255 17.69 -3.12 -14.56
CA ARG A 255 16.32 -3.35 -14.99
C ARG A 255 15.34 -2.45 -14.24
N LEU A 256 14.33 -1.95 -14.95
CA LEU A 256 13.22 -1.25 -14.33
C LEU A 256 12.46 -2.18 -13.38
N PRO A 257 11.94 -1.68 -12.23
CA PRO A 257 11.01 -2.42 -11.40
C PRO A 257 9.65 -2.60 -12.09
N LEU A 258 8.76 -3.41 -11.49
CA LEU A 258 7.38 -3.58 -11.99
C LEU A 258 6.61 -2.26 -12.00
N GLY A 259 6.82 -1.39 -11.00
CA GLY A 259 6.15 -0.11 -10.94
C GLY A 259 6.89 0.95 -10.13
N ALA A 260 6.27 2.11 -10.00
CA ALA A 260 6.76 3.21 -9.20
C ALA A 260 5.62 3.90 -8.45
N HIS A 261 5.94 4.51 -7.31
CA HIS A 261 5.03 5.39 -6.57
C HIS A 261 5.63 6.78 -6.43
N ALA A 262 4.76 7.80 -6.35
CA ALA A 262 5.15 9.20 -6.20
C ALA A 262 6.21 9.63 -7.25
N TRP A 263 6.11 9.07 -8.46
CA TRP A 263 7.09 9.22 -9.52
C TRP A 263 7.38 10.68 -9.87
N MET A 264 6.36 11.53 -9.79
CA MET A 264 6.50 12.96 -10.08
C MET A 264 7.25 13.73 -8.98
N LYS A 265 7.42 13.15 -7.77
CA LYS A 265 8.09 13.79 -6.62
C LYS A 265 9.57 13.43 -6.52
N HIS A 266 9.96 12.31 -7.12
CA HIS A 266 11.30 11.75 -6.96
C HIS A 266 11.97 11.52 -8.31
N ASP A 267 12.95 12.38 -8.64
CA ASP A 267 13.74 12.33 -9.89
C ASP A 267 12.85 12.31 -11.15
N ARG A 268 12.07 13.37 -11.32
CA ARG A 268 11.15 13.54 -12.44
C ARG A 268 11.85 13.33 -13.79
N ALA A 269 13.05 13.85 -13.97
CA ALA A 269 13.81 13.72 -15.24
C ALA A 269 14.08 12.25 -15.59
N PHE A 270 14.44 11.43 -14.60
CA PHE A 270 14.61 9.98 -14.81
C PHE A 270 13.33 9.33 -15.35
N TRP A 271 12.19 9.69 -14.77
CA TRP A 271 10.91 9.10 -15.17
C TRP A 271 10.43 9.59 -16.54
N ASP A 272 10.64 10.87 -16.86
CA ASP A 272 10.33 11.41 -18.19
C ASP A 272 11.16 10.72 -19.30
N GLU A 273 12.47 10.52 -19.08
CA GLU A 273 13.35 9.75 -19.96
C GLU A 273 12.89 8.29 -20.10
N THR A 274 12.49 7.68 -18.98
CA THR A 274 12.01 6.28 -18.95
C THR A 274 10.72 6.12 -19.74
N LEU A 275 9.72 6.98 -19.50
CA LEU A 275 8.44 6.94 -20.20
C LEU A 275 8.63 7.14 -21.71
N ALA A 276 9.44 8.14 -22.12
CA ALA A 276 9.76 8.37 -23.53
C ALA A 276 10.47 7.16 -24.19
N SER A 277 11.16 6.33 -23.43
CA SER A 277 11.79 5.10 -23.92
C SER A 277 10.82 3.93 -24.08
N LEU A 278 9.77 3.88 -23.24
CA LEU A 278 8.72 2.85 -23.30
C LEU A 278 7.69 3.10 -24.41
N ASP A 279 7.61 4.32 -24.91
CA ASP A 279 6.70 4.70 -26.01
C ASP A 279 7.31 4.45 -27.40
N ARG A 280 8.59 4.05 -27.48
CA ARG A 280 9.31 3.67 -28.71
C ARG A 280 9.28 2.18 -28.93
#